data_b65af29264f830c2dac7c1a04474037d
#
_entry.id   b65af29264f830c2dac7c1a04474037d
#
_cell.length_a   1.000
_cell.length_b   1.000
_cell.length_c   1.000
_cell.angle_alpha   90.00
_cell.angle_beta   90.00
_cell.angle_gamma   90.00
#
_symmetry.space_group_name_H-M   'P 1'
#
loop_
_entity.id
_entity.type
_entity.pdbx_description
1 polymer ?
#
loop_
_entity_poly.entity_id
_entity_poly.type
_entity_poly.pdbx_seq_one_letter_code
_entity_poly.pdbx_strand_id
1 'polypeptide(L)'
;MLEIFIINALSDNYIYLLRNEHKNITSVIDPGEAEPVIKFLNNKNWHLDEVINTHHHHDHIGGNRELLDIYKSKLIAPSYENERISNIDILVSDNETVSITGISTKVFHTPGHTLGHVCFYMPEEKCLFSGDTLFYLGCGRVFEGTMDQMWSSLLKLRSLPDDTNVYCGHEYTLSNLEFAKYIDSENS
;
A
#
# COMPACT_ATOMS: atom_id res chain seq x y z
N MET A 1 -10.56 15.05 9.46
CA MET A 1 -9.78 15.18 8.20
C MET A 1 -8.76 14.06 8.20
N LEU A 2 -8.53 13.40 7.07
CA LEU A 2 -7.44 12.45 6.91
C LEU A 2 -6.16 13.21 6.53
N GLU A 3 -5.07 12.94 7.23
CA GLU A 3 -3.73 13.37 6.86
C GLU A 3 -2.92 12.15 6.44
N ILE A 4 -2.15 12.27 5.37
CA ILE A 4 -1.28 11.22 4.85
C ILE A 4 0.16 11.74 4.85
N PHE A 5 1.04 11.01 5.53
CA PHE A 5 2.46 11.30 5.61
C PHE A 5 3.24 10.23 4.88
N ILE A 6 4.20 10.64 4.07
CA ILE A 6 5.10 9.76 3.34
C ILE A 6 6.39 9.63 4.14
N ILE A 7 6.78 8.42 4.47
CA ILE A 7 8.02 8.08 5.16
C ILE A 7 8.88 7.29 4.17
N ASN A 8 10.04 7.82 3.83
CA ASN A 8 11.01 7.08 3.01
C ASN A 8 11.67 5.99 3.86
N ALA A 9 11.80 4.80 3.30
CA ALA A 9 12.39 3.64 3.93
C ALA A 9 13.25 2.86 2.95
N LEU A 10 14.16 2.05 3.45
CA LEU A 10 15.06 1.22 2.64
C LEU A 10 15.78 2.05 1.55
N SER A 11 15.82 1.56 0.31
CA SER A 11 16.45 2.27 -0.82
C SER A 11 15.50 3.25 -1.51
N ASP A 12 14.26 2.83 -1.71
CA ASP A 12 13.27 3.49 -2.57
C ASP A 12 11.81 3.22 -2.17
N ASN A 13 11.58 2.57 -1.00
CA ASN A 13 10.24 2.28 -0.52
C ASN A 13 9.56 3.51 0.07
N TYR A 14 8.25 3.60 -0.14
CA TYR A 14 7.37 4.51 0.56
C TYR A 14 6.54 3.77 1.61
N ILE A 15 6.58 4.24 2.84
CA ILE A 15 5.67 3.87 3.90
C ILE A 15 4.65 5.00 4.06
N TYR A 16 3.37 4.67 4.15
CA TYR A 16 2.33 5.69 4.32
C TYR A 16 1.76 5.64 5.73
N LEU A 17 1.90 6.75 6.46
CA LEU A 17 1.26 6.91 7.76
C LEU A 17 0.02 7.77 7.60
N LEU A 18 -1.11 7.24 8.03
CA LEU A 18 -2.43 7.85 7.93
C LEU A 18 -2.89 8.32 9.31
N ARG A 19 -3.37 9.54 9.41
CA ARG A 19 -3.90 10.08 10.65
C ARG A 19 -5.31 10.62 10.45
N ASN A 20 -6.26 10.09 11.19
CA ASN A 20 -7.61 10.65 11.31
C ASN A 20 -7.73 11.36 12.66
N GLU A 21 -7.58 12.68 12.66
CA GLU A 21 -7.63 13.48 13.88
C GLU A 21 -8.99 13.38 14.59
N HIS A 22 -10.10 13.38 13.83
CA HIS A 22 -11.44 13.34 14.42
C HIS A 22 -11.72 12.04 15.19
N LYS A 23 -11.20 10.92 14.70
CA LYS A 23 -11.35 9.61 15.32
C LYS A 23 -10.18 9.26 16.24
N ASN A 24 -9.11 10.05 16.20
CA ASN A 24 -7.86 9.81 16.92
C ASN A 24 -7.24 8.43 16.59
N ILE A 25 -7.31 8.02 15.30
CA ILE A 25 -6.78 6.74 14.82
C ILE A 25 -5.57 7.00 13.93
N THR A 26 -4.50 6.24 14.13
CA THR A 26 -3.30 6.26 13.28
C THR A 26 -3.06 4.88 12.69
N SER A 27 -2.83 4.82 11.39
CA SER A 27 -2.56 3.59 10.67
C SER A 27 -1.30 3.72 9.83
N VAL A 28 -0.60 2.62 9.58
CA VAL A 28 0.55 2.58 8.67
C VAL A 28 0.31 1.54 7.58
N ILE A 29 0.66 1.89 6.34
CA ILE A 29 0.57 0.99 5.18
C ILE A 29 1.97 0.62 4.74
N ASP A 30 2.20 -0.70 4.55
CA ASP A 30 3.43 -1.33 4.06
C ASP A 30 4.70 -0.88 4.81
N PRO A 31 4.77 -1.07 6.13
CA PRO A 31 5.95 -0.70 6.89
C PRO A 31 7.09 -1.71 6.66
N GLY A 32 7.89 -1.50 5.61
CA GLY A 32 9.08 -2.31 5.32
C GLY A 32 10.13 -2.26 6.43
N GLU A 33 10.18 -1.17 7.19
CA GLU A 33 11.03 -0.96 8.36
C GLU A 33 10.22 -0.34 9.51
N ALA A 34 10.50 -0.75 10.74
CA ALA A 34 9.81 -0.21 11.93
C ALA A 34 10.42 1.12 12.40
N GLU A 35 11.74 1.24 12.38
CA GLU A 35 12.46 2.38 12.99
C GLU A 35 11.99 3.75 12.48
N PRO A 36 11.87 4.02 11.17
CA PRO A 36 11.41 5.32 10.69
C PRO A 36 9.96 5.63 11.09
N VAL A 37 9.10 4.62 11.19
CA VAL A 37 7.72 4.76 11.67
C VAL A 37 7.70 5.11 13.15
N ILE A 38 8.44 4.38 13.99
CA ILE A 38 8.55 4.62 15.44
C ILE A 38 9.06 6.03 15.71
N LYS A 39 10.10 6.45 15.00
CA LYS A 39 10.67 7.78 15.11
C LYS A 39 9.64 8.88 14.77
N PHE A 40 8.89 8.68 13.71
CA PHE A 40 7.83 9.62 13.30
C PHE A 40 6.73 9.71 14.36
N LEU A 41 6.23 8.56 14.85
CA LEU A 41 5.17 8.49 15.86
C LEU A 41 5.61 9.14 17.19
N ASN A 42 6.85 8.86 17.64
CA ASN A 42 7.41 9.47 18.84
C ASN A 42 7.50 11.01 18.74
N ASN A 43 7.95 11.54 17.59
CA ASN A 43 8.02 12.99 17.36
C ASN A 43 6.64 13.65 17.40
N LYS A 44 5.58 12.94 17.02
CA LYS A 44 4.20 13.43 17.05
C LYS A 44 3.47 13.09 18.36
N ASN A 45 4.05 12.25 19.20
CA ASN A 45 3.41 11.66 20.38
C ASN A 45 2.09 10.96 20.02
N TRP A 46 2.12 10.17 18.93
CA TRP A 46 0.97 9.39 18.45
C TRP A 46 1.14 7.90 18.75
N HIS A 47 -0.01 7.24 18.99
CA HIS A 47 -0.10 5.79 19.06
C HIS A 47 -0.36 5.22 17.67
N LEU A 48 0.09 4.00 17.40
CA LEU A 48 -0.24 3.25 16.17
C LEU A 48 -1.37 2.27 16.47
N ASP A 49 -2.49 2.43 15.78
CA ASP A 49 -3.69 1.60 15.98
C ASP A 49 -3.77 0.43 14.99
N GLU A 50 -3.30 0.66 13.74
CA GLU A 50 -3.45 -0.31 12.66
C GLU A 50 -2.17 -0.38 11.81
N VAL A 51 -1.80 -1.61 11.42
CA VAL A 51 -0.79 -1.93 10.40
C VAL A 51 -1.51 -2.57 9.23
N ILE A 52 -1.27 -2.10 8.01
CA ILE A 52 -1.94 -2.57 6.81
C ILE A 52 -0.88 -3.05 5.81
N ASN A 53 -1.09 -4.22 5.19
CA ASN A 53 -0.22 -4.72 4.14
C ASN A 53 -0.97 -4.95 2.84
N THR A 54 -0.31 -4.55 1.73
CA THR A 54 -0.80 -4.82 0.37
C THR A 54 -0.45 -6.23 -0.07
N HIS A 55 0.72 -6.73 0.30
CA HIS A 55 1.22 -8.06 -0.03
C HIS A 55 2.36 -8.48 0.93
N HIS A 56 2.95 -9.68 0.71
CA HIS A 56 3.85 -10.33 1.66
C HIS A 56 5.34 -10.03 1.51
N HIS A 57 5.79 -9.27 0.50
CA HIS A 57 7.22 -9.04 0.32
C HIS A 57 7.84 -8.36 1.53
N HIS A 58 9.08 -8.73 1.85
CA HIS A 58 9.74 -8.35 3.09
C HIS A 58 9.87 -6.83 3.25
N ASP A 59 10.09 -6.13 2.16
CA ASP A 59 10.20 -4.67 2.11
C ASP A 59 8.85 -3.93 2.30
N HIS A 60 7.74 -4.66 2.45
CA HIS A 60 6.42 -4.14 2.83
C HIS A 60 5.96 -4.62 4.22
N ILE A 61 6.53 -5.72 4.73
CA ILE A 61 6.12 -6.31 6.00
C ILE A 61 7.24 -6.38 7.05
N GLY A 62 8.47 -5.99 6.70
CA GLY A 62 9.64 -6.17 7.57
C GLY A 62 9.53 -5.49 8.92
N GLY A 63 8.81 -4.36 9.01
CA GLY A 63 8.54 -3.64 10.25
C GLY A 63 7.36 -4.18 11.07
N ASN A 64 6.53 -5.06 10.51
CA ASN A 64 5.28 -5.50 11.15
C ASN A 64 5.50 -6.00 12.57
N ARG A 65 6.39 -6.98 12.74
CA ARG A 65 6.60 -7.64 14.04
C ARG A 65 6.94 -6.65 15.14
N GLU A 66 7.89 -5.77 14.89
CA GLU A 66 8.33 -4.79 15.88
C GLU A 66 7.24 -3.78 16.21
N LEU A 67 6.51 -3.27 15.19
CA LEU A 67 5.41 -2.33 15.39
C LEU A 67 4.27 -2.97 16.19
N LEU A 68 3.87 -4.19 15.85
CA LEU A 68 2.83 -4.94 16.57
C LEU A 68 3.24 -5.23 18.02
N ASP A 69 4.51 -5.55 18.25
CA ASP A 69 5.03 -5.81 19.60
C ASP A 69 5.04 -4.55 20.47
N ILE A 70 5.37 -3.40 19.91
CA ILE A 70 5.43 -2.12 20.64
C ILE A 70 4.03 -1.55 20.88
N TYR A 71 3.22 -1.42 19.82
CA TYR A 71 1.97 -0.65 19.86
C TYR A 71 0.73 -1.50 20.12
N LYS A 72 0.83 -2.83 19.99
CA LYS A 72 -0.33 -3.74 20.05
C LYS A 72 -1.40 -3.40 19.03
N SER A 73 -0.96 -2.89 17.89
CA SER A 73 -1.79 -2.52 16.74
C SER A 73 -2.48 -3.74 16.15
N LYS A 74 -3.59 -3.52 15.44
CA LYS A 74 -4.23 -4.57 14.62
C LYS A 74 -3.54 -4.68 13.27
N LEU A 75 -3.31 -5.90 12.80
CA LEU A 75 -2.81 -6.18 11.47
C LEU A 75 -3.96 -6.50 10.51
N ILE A 76 -4.04 -5.72 9.42
CA ILE A 76 -4.99 -5.89 8.31
C ILE A 76 -4.21 -6.31 7.09
N ALA A 77 -4.52 -7.46 6.49
CA ALA A 77 -3.78 -7.96 5.34
C ALA A 77 -4.65 -8.85 4.43
N PRO A 78 -4.22 -9.08 3.17
CA PRO A 78 -4.98 -9.91 2.22
C PRO A 78 -5.17 -11.34 2.73
N SER A 79 -6.38 -11.88 2.59
CA SER A 79 -6.70 -13.28 2.91
C SER A 79 -5.88 -14.27 2.06
N TYR A 80 -5.50 -13.85 0.87
CA TYR A 80 -4.68 -14.63 -0.08
C TYR A 80 -3.21 -14.78 0.36
N GLU A 81 -2.77 -13.98 1.35
CA GLU A 81 -1.40 -13.95 1.87
C GLU A 81 -1.28 -14.51 3.30
N ASN A 82 -2.34 -15.13 3.84
CA ASN A 82 -2.42 -15.54 5.24
C ASN A 82 -1.38 -16.61 5.64
N GLU A 83 -0.84 -17.35 4.68
CA GLU A 83 0.23 -18.33 4.93
C GLU A 83 1.62 -17.67 4.97
N ARG A 84 1.76 -16.45 4.47
CA ARG A 84 3.02 -15.71 4.31
C ARG A 84 3.15 -14.53 5.26
N ILE A 85 2.02 -13.94 5.68
CA ILE A 85 1.97 -12.86 6.67
C ILE A 85 1.41 -13.45 7.98
N SER A 86 2.21 -13.37 9.04
CA SER A 86 1.83 -13.92 10.34
C SER A 86 1.03 -12.91 11.18
N ASN A 87 0.19 -13.43 12.09
CA ASN A 87 -0.54 -12.65 13.09
C ASN A 87 -1.53 -11.62 12.52
N ILE A 88 -2.20 -11.96 11.43
CA ILE A 88 -3.24 -11.10 10.84
C ILE A 88 -4.48 -11.13 11.73
N ASP A 89 -4.94 -9.96 12.17
CA ASP A 89 -6.18 -9.80 12.95
C ASP A 89 -7.41 -9.69 12.03
N ILE A 90 -7.26 -9.03 10.88
CA ILE A 90 -8.34 -8.78 9.92
C ILE A 90 -7.88 -9.20 8.53
N LEU A 91 -8.47 -10.26 8.01
CA LEU A 91 -8.30 -10.70 6.64
C LEU A 91 -9.24 -9.94 5.71
N VAL A 92 -8.70 -9.46 4.58
CA VAL A 92 -9.50 -8.74 3.57
C VAL A 92 -9.43 -9.44 2.21
N SER A 93 -10.53 -9.38 1.46
CA SER A 93 -10.68 -10.04 0.16
C SER A 93 -11.22 -9.06 -0.91
N ASP A 94 -11.19 -9.50 -2.17
CA ASP A 94 -11.64 -8.67 -3.30
C ASP A 94 -13.08 -8.18 -3.11
N ASN A 95 -13.33 -6.93 -3.48
CA ASN A 95 -14.60 -6.23 -3.38
C ASN A 95 -15.17 -6.05 -1.97
N GLU A 96 -14.41 -6.42 -0.93
CA GLU A 96 -14.80 -6.09 0.45
C GLU A 96 -14.60 -4.62 0.76
N THR A 97 -15.31 -4.16 1.78
CA THR A 97 -15.13 -2.84 2.37
C THR A 97 -14.66 -3.01 3.80
N VAL A 98 -13.51 -2.45 4.12
CA VAL A 98 -12.91 -2.45 5.45
C VAL A 98 -12.80 -1.01 5.96
N SER A 99 -12.80 -0.83 7.28
CA SER A 99 -12.50 0.46 7.89
C SER A 99 -11.00 0.57 8.13
N ILE A 100 -10.31 1.47 7.47
CA ILE A 100 -8.89 1.82 7.70
C ILE A 100 -8.84 3.27 8.19
N THR A 101 -8.18 3.51 9.29
CA THR A 101 -8.14 4.84 9.94
C THR A 101 -9.55 5.40 10.21
N GLY A 102 -10.51 4.47 10.35
CA GLY A 102 -11.92 4.82 10.50
C GLY A 102 -12.60 5.30 9.20
N ILE A 103 -11.98 5.12 8.03
CA ILE A 103 -12.48 5.51 6.70
C ILE A 103 -12.91 4.27 5.93
N SER A 104 -14.05 4.36 5.24
CA SER A 104 -14.55 3.29 4.38
C SER A 104 -13.60 3.07 3.21
N THR A 105 -12.98 1.90 3.16
CA THR A 105 -11.92 1.55 2.20
C THR A 105 -12.32 0.31 1.42
N LYS A 106 -12.36 0.41 0.10
CA LYS A 106 -12.59 -0.72 -0.80
C LYS A 106 -11.29 -1.47 -1.04
N VAL A 107 -11.39 -2.79 -1.05
CA VAL A 107 -10.27 -3.70 -1.34
C VAL A 107 -10.40 -4.20 -2.77
N PHE A 108 -9.33 -4.07 -3.55
CA PHE A 108 -9.22 -4.63 -4.89
C PHE A 108 -8.13 -5.70 -4.92
N HIS A 109 -8.48 -6.93 -5.22
CA HIS A 109 -7.50 -7.97 -5.52
C HIS A 109 -6.85 -7.67 -6.87
N THR A 110 -5.52 -7.53 -6.88
CA THR A 110 -4.72 -7.10 -8.02
C THR A 110 -3.54 -8.05 -8.23
N PRO A 111 -3.81 -9.32 -8.63
CA PRO A 111 -2.77 -10.30 -8.85
C PRO A 111 -1.88 -9.93 -10.03
N GLY A 112 -0.61 -10.31 -9.93
CA GLY A 112 0.42 -10.07 -10.95
C GLY A 112 1.80 -10.00 -10.32
N HIS A 113 2.08 -8.98 -9.54
CA HIS A 113 3.31 -8.84 -8.78
C HIS A 113 3.46 -10.00 -7.78
N THR A 114 2.49 -10.16 -6.87
CA THR A 114 2.23 -11.40 -6.16
C THR A 114 0.85 -11.93 -6.54
N LEU A 115 0.54 -13.19 -6.21
CA LEU A 115 -0.79 -13.75 -6.45
C LEU A 115 -1.83 -13.21 -5.47
N GLY A 116 -1.39 -12.80 -4.29
CA GLY A 116 -2.28 -12.33 -3.22
C GLY A 116 -2.38 -10.81 -3.08
N HIS A 117 -1.70 -10.05 -3.93
CA HIS A 117 -1.64 -8.60 -3.85
C HIS A 117 -3.03 -7.94 -3.84
N VAL A 118 -3.21 -6.94 -2.97
CA VAL A 118 -4.40 -6.08 -2.97
C VAL A 118 -4.02 -4.60 -3.01
N CYS A 119 -4.92 -3.79 -3.57
CA CYS A 119 -4.89 -2.33 -3.45
C CYS A 119 -6.03 -1.86 -2.54
N PHE A 120 -5.80 -0.75 -1.83
CA PHE A 120 -6.77 -0.13 -0.94
C PHE A 120 -7.24 1.20 -1.51
N TYR A 121 -8.54 1.34 -1.75
CA TYR A 121 -9.13 2.54 -2.32
C TYR A 121 -10.09 3.21 -1.33
N MET A 122 -9.84 4.45 -0.99
CA MET A 122 -10.67 5.32 -0.14
C MET A 122 -11.45 6.31 -1.03
N PRO A 123 -12.69 5.99 -1.44
CA PRO A 123 -13.41 6.80 -2.43
C PRO A 123 -13.72 8.22 -1.95
N GLU A 124 -14.04 8.41 -0.67
CA GLU A 124 -14.36 9.73 -0.10
C GLU A 124 -13.13 10.65 -0.04
N GLU A 125 -11.94 10.07 0.13
CA GLU A 125 -10.67 10.79 0.18
C GLU A 125 -9.95 10.81 -1.17
N LYS A 126 -10.50 10.10 -2.19
CA LYS A 126 -9.93 9.97 -3.54
C LYS A 126 -8.48 9.45 -3.52
N CYS A 127 -8.19 8.51 -2.66
CA CYS A 127 -6.86 7.94 -2.43
C CYS A 127 -6.83 6.46 -2.78
N LEU A 128 -5.83 6.05 -3.58
CA LEU A 128 -5.53 4.67 -3.91
C LEU A 128 -4.13 4.32 -3.41
N PHE A 129 -4.01 3.36 -2.50
CA PHE A 129 -2.73 2.75 -2.11
C PHE A 129 -2.54 1.52 -2.98
N SER A 130 -1.66 1.65 -3.97
CA SER A 130 -1.50 0.65 -5.05
C SER A 130 -0.44 -0.40 -4.77
N GLY A 131 0.33 -0.25 -3.69
CA GLY A 131 1.49 -1.12 -3.43
C GLY A 131 2.35 -1.26 -4.68
N ASP A 132 2.62 -2.50 -5.06
CA ASP A 132 3.46 -2.84 -6.20
C ASP A 132 2.66 -3.25 -7.46
N THR A 133 1.37 -2.88 -7.54
CA THR A 133 0.62 -3.06 -8.78
C THR A 133 0.85 -1.92 -9.75
N LEU A 134 0.68 -0.66 -9.32
CA LEU A 134 0.77 0.52 -10.18
C LEU A 134 1.76 1.52 -9.62
N PHE A 135 2.73 1.93 -10.45
CA PHE A 135 3.69 3.01 -10.19
C PHE A 135 3.47 4.18 -11.14
N TYR A 136 4.12 5.30 -10.88
CA TYR A 136 4.17 6.39 -11.85
C TYR A 136 4.92 5.92 -13.11
N LEU A 137 4.26 5.98 -14.26
CA LEU A 137 4.75 5.51 -15.57
C LEU A 137 5.14 4.02 -15.63
N GLY A 138 4.62 3.17 -14.74
CA GLY A 138 4.98 1.77 -14.74
C GLY A 138 4.11 0.91 -13.84
N CYS A 139 4.48 -0.34 -13.73
CA CYS A 139 3.85 -1.33 -12.85
C CYS A 139 4.90 -2.23 -12.22
N GLY A 140 4.49 -2.97 -11.19
CA GLY A 140 5.35 -3.94 -10.53
C GLY A 140 5.80 -5.08 -11.44
N ARG A 141 6.98 -5.63 -11.15
CA ARG A 141 7.46 -6.84 -11.83
C ARG A 141 6.51 -8.00 -11.52
N VAL A 142 6.21 -8.79 -12.54
CA VAL A 142 5.37 -9.98 -12.39
C VAL A 142 6.25 -11.14 -11.90
N PHE A 143 6.23 -11.39 -10.58
CA PHE A 143 7.01 -12.47 -9.97
C PHE A 143 6.22 -13.78 -9.88
N GLU A 144 4.95 -13.72 -9.50
CA GLU A 144 4.14 -14.89 -9.20
C GLU A 144 2.98 -15.08 -10.18
N GLY A 145 2.37 -13.98 -10.61
CA GLY A 145 1.25 -14.01 -11.53
C GLY A 145 1.65 -14.11 -13.00
N THR A 146 0.72 -13.78 -13.87
CA THR A 146 0.92 -13.68 -15.32
C THR A 146 0.79 -12.24 -15.80
N MET A 147 1.31 -11.94 -17.00
CA MET A 147 1.13 -10.62 -17.63
C MET A 147 -0.35 -10.28 -17.83
N ASP A 148 -1.17 -11.27 -18.17
CA ASP A 148 -2.63 -11.08 -18.34
C ASP A 148 -3.31 -10.71 -17.02
N GLN A 149 -2.86 -11.32 -15.89
CA GLN A 149 -3.37 -10.97 -14.56
C GLN A 149 -2.96 -9.54 -14.20
N MET A 150 -1.68 -9.18 -14.37
CA MET A 150 -1.22 -7.80 -14.10
C MET A 150 -1.97 -6.79 -14.97
N TRP A 151 -2.14 -7.07 -16.26
CA TRP A 151 -2.88 -6.20 -17.16
C TRP A 151 -4.34 -6.01 -16.70
N SER A 152 -5.01 -7.11 -16.32
CA SER A 152 -6.38 -7.06 -15.79
C SER A 152 -6.45 -6.25 -14.48
N SER A 153 -5.45 -6.37 -13.61
CA SER A 153 -5.32 -5.57 -12.39
C SER A 153 -5.16 -4.08 -12.70
N LEU A 154 -4.30 -3.73 -13.66
CA LEU A 154 -4.13 -2.33 -14.09
C LEU A 154 -5.41 -1.75 -14.71
N LEU A 155 -6.13 -2.53 -15.53
CA LEU A 155 -7.42 -2.09 -16.10
C LEU A 155 -8.48 -1.86 -15.01
N LYS A 156 -8.48 -2.68 -13.94
CA LYS A 156 -9.35 -2.48 -12.78
C LYS A 156 -9.05 -1.13 -12.11
N LEU A 157 -7.78 -0.79 -11.88
CA LEU A 157 -7.39 0.48 -11.28
C LEU A 157 -7.63 1.68 -12.20
N ARG A 158 -7.42 1.52 -13.53
CA ARG A 158 -7.72 2.55 -14.53
C ARG A 158 -9.19 2.96 -14.56
N SER A 159 -10.10 2.11 -14.11
CA SER A 159 -11.54 2.42 -14.05
C SER A 159 -11.95 3.35 -12.90
N LEU A 160 -11.02 3.70 -12.02
CA LEU A 160 -11.25 4.66 -10.94
C LEU A 160 -11.40 6.09 -11.49
N PRO A 161 -12.02 7.01 -10.74
CA PRO A 161 -12.12 8.42 -11.13
C PRO A 161 -10.76 9.05 -11.44
N ASP A 162 -10.69 9.90 -12.46
CA ASP A 162 -9.45 10.54 -12.93
C ASP A 162 -8.78 11.44 -11.88
N ASP A 163 -9.53 11.89 -10.88
CA ASP A 163 -9.05 12.71 -9.76
C ASP A 163 -8.58 11.87 -8.56
N THR A 164 -8.35 10.57 -8.75
CA THR A 164 -7.79 9.68 -7.74
C THR A 164 -6.28 9.90 -7.57
N ASN A 165 -5.85 10.22 -6.35
CA ASN A 165 -4.43 10.28 -6.00
C ASN A 165 -3.89 8.88 -5.75
N VAL A 166 -2.79 8.53 -6.42
CA VAL A 166 -2.16 7.21 -6.31
C VAL A 166 -0.94 7.28 -5.40
N TYR A 167 -0.90 6.38 -4.41
CA TYR A 167 0.18 6.18 -3.45
C TYR A 167 0.80 4.80 -3.69
N CYS A 168 1.93 4.76 -4.40
CA CYS A 168 2.59 3.52 -4.82
C CYS A 168 3.68 3.08 -3.82
N GLY A 169 4.11 1.82 -3.91
CA GLY A 169 5.09 1.24 -2.96
C GLY A 169 6.50 1.79 -3.09
N HIS A 170 6.92 2.24 -4.29
CA HIS A 170 8.31 2.61 -4.57
C HIS A 170 8.46 3.88 -5.39
N GLU A 171 9.63 4.55 -5.22
CA GLU A 171 10.07 5.67 -6.06
C GLU A 171 10.87 5.19 -7.28
N TYR A 172 10.15 4.84 -8.33
CA TYR A 172 10.74 4.40 -9.60
C TYR A 172 10.54 5.40 -10.75
N THR A 173 10.08 6.63 -10.46
CA THR A 173 9.63 7.60 -11.47
C THR A 173 10.68 7.87 -12.55
N LEU A 174 11.92 8.17 -12.16
CA LEU A 174 12.98 8.48 -13.15
C LEU A 174 13.33 7.26 -14.01
N SER A 175 13.48 6.09 -13.40
CA SER A 175 13.77 4.84 -14.11
C SER A 175 12.67 4.45 -15.08
N ASN A 176 11.41 4.57 -14.62
CA ASN A 176 10.23 4.30 -15.45
C ASN A 176 10.12 5.31 -16.61
N LEU A 177 10.43 6.59 -16.37
CA LEU A 177 10.43 7.62 -17.40
C LEU A 177 11.47 7.34 -18.48
N GLU A 178 12.68 6.93 -18.10
CA GLU A 178 13.71 6.54 -19.06
C GLU A 178 13.26 5.37 -19.93
N PHE A 179 12.67 4.35 -19.32
CA PHE A 179 12.12 3.21 -20.04
C PHE A 179 10.95 3.61 -20.96
N ALA A 180 10.02 4.44 -20.48
CA ALA A 180 8.89 4.90 -21.26
C ALA A 180 9.35 5.67 -22.52
N LYS A 181 10.34 6.56 -22.39
CA LYS A 181 10.94 7.28 -23.52
C LYS A 181 11.64 6.37 -24.52
N TYR A 182 12.26 5.28 -24.04
CA TYR A 182 12.88 4.29 -24.91
C TYR A 182 11.87 3.51 -25.74
N ILE A 183 10.72 3.14 -25.14
CA ILE A 183 9.68 2.34 -25.80
C ILE A 183 8.80 3.19 -26.72
N ASP A 184 8.46 4.40 -26.29
CA ASP A 184 7.52 5.29 -27.00
C ASP A 184 8.08 6.73 -27.00
N SER A 185 9.09 6.95 -27.83
CA SER A 185 9.81 8.24 -27.91
C SER A 185 8.96 9.39 -28.50
N GLU A 186 7.84 9.06 -29.14
CA GLU A 186 6.96 10.05 -29.80
C GLU A 186 5.70 10.36 -28.96
N ASN A 187 5.55 9.73 -27.79
CA ASN A 187 4.45 10.01 -26.89
C ASN A 187 4.67 11.38 -26.22
N SER A 188 3.74 12.30 -26.48
CA SER A 188 3.78 13.71 -26.03
C SER A 188 2.79 13.98 -24.90
#